data_7e35ebb294a22e2be7fe0e59b78586b4
#
_entry.id   7e35ebb294a22e2be7fe0e59b78586b4
#
_cell.length_a   1.000
_cell.length_b   1.000
_cell.length_c   1.000
_cell.angle_alpha   90.00
_cell.angle_beta   90.00
_cell.angle_gamma   90.00
#
_symmetry.space_group_name_H-M   'P 1'
#
loop_
_entity.id
_entity.type
_entity.pdbx_description
1 polymer ?
#
loop_
_entity_poly.entity_id
_entity_poly.type
_entity_poly.pdbx_seq_one_letter_code
_entity_poly.pdbx_strand_id
1 'polypeptide(L)'
;MRHLVITIGCEYGAKGNAIGRKIAEDLNIKFYNRELVDEIIEEVGIPKEIMEKVEEGGTIAGKGAEGDVRGSFSKYADLTDRAIHVQKQIIRKLAEKESCVIIGRSADYILKDSDKINLLRAFIYAPDDVRIHNIMESHNLTEKDARILLL
;
A
#
# COMPACT_ATOMS: atom_id res chain seq x y z
N MET A 1 26.81 -2.09 6.63
CA MET A 1 25.89 -1.22 7.41
C MET A 1 24.48 -1.48 6.95
N ARG A 2 23.55 -1.65 7.86
CA ARG A 2 22.13 -1.88 7.52
C ARG A 2 21.46 -0.55 7.15
N HIS A 3 20.66 -0.55 6.10
CA HIS A 3 19.85 0.60 5.73
C HIS A 3 18.75 0.87 6.76
N LEU A 4 18.43 2.15 6.97
CA LEU A 4 17.26 2.56 7.72
C LEU A 4 16.03 2.49 6.81
N VAL A 5 15.05 1.70 7.19
CA VAL A 5 13.78 1.61 6.48
C VAL A 5 12.66 1.99 7.43
N ILE A 6 11.86 2.98 7.03
CA ILE A 6 10.69 3.44 7.78
C ILE A 6 9.46 3.04 7.00
N THR A 7 8.63 2.17 7.56
CA THR A 7 7.33 1.84 6.98
C THR A 7 6.25 2.65 7.66
N ILE A 8 5.34 3.21 6.88
CA ILE A 8 4.23 4.02 7.38
C ILE A 8 2.90 3.43 6.91
N GLY A 9 2.12 2.92 7.86
CA GLY A 9 0.70 2.69 7.70
C GLY A 9 -0.08 3.90 8.22
N CYS A 10 -1.25 4.19 7.67
CA CYS A 10 -2.06 5.28 8.14
C CYS A 10 -3.55 5.04 7.93
N GLU A 11 -4.35 5.69 8.76
CA GLU A 11 -5.77 5.82 8.50
C GLU A 11 -6.03 6.78 7.35
N TYR A 12 -7.07 6.51 6.58
CA TYR A 12 -7.49 7.38 5.48
C TYR A 12 -7.80 8.80 5.99
N GLY A 13 -7.21 9.79 5.37
CA GLY A 13 -7.33 11.19 5.79
C GLY A 13 -6.36 11.64 6.89
N ALA A 14 -5.53 10.75 7.44
CA ALA A 14 -4.54 11.12 8.46
C ALA A 14 -3.24 11.74 7.91
N LYS A 15 -3.15 11.98 6.60
CA LYS A 15 -1.98 12.59 5.92
C LYS A 15 -0.67 11.81 6.03
N GLY A 16 -0.75 10.49 6.11
CA GLY A 16 0.44 9.63 6.19
C GLY A 16 1.42 9.81 5.04
N ASN A 17 0.91 10.04 3.82
CA ASN A 17 1.74 10.26 2.64
C ASN A 17 2.55 11.58 2.74
N ALA A 18 1.92 12.67 3.14
CA ALA A 18 2.60 13.97 3.32
C ALA A 18 3.63 13.90 4.46
N ILE A 19 3.30 13.24 5.56
CA ILE A 19 4.21 13.04 6.70
C ILE A 19 5.42 12.19 6.29
N GLY A 20 5.19 11.08 5.60
CA GLY A 20 6.26 10.21 5.12
C GLY A 20 7.20 10.90 4.14
N ARG A 21 6.66 11.70 3.23
CA ARG A 21 7.45 12.52 2.31
C ARG A 21 8.35 13.50 3.05
N LYS A 22 7.79 14.20 4.04
CA LYS A 22 8.55 15.14 4.86
C LYS A 22 9.68 14.47 5.64
N ILE A 23 9.43 13.31 6.22
CA ILE A 23 10.45 12.51 6.91
C ILE A 23 11.57 12.12 5.95
N ALA A 24 11.23 11.64 4.76
CA ALA A 24 12.21 11.26 3.75
C ALA A 24 13.07 12.45 3.30
N GLU A 25 12.47 13.61 3.12
CA GLU A 25 13.18 14.85 2.79
C GLU A 25 14.12 15.28 3.92
N ASP A 26 13.67 15.31 5.17
CA ASP A 26 14.45 15.71 6.32
C ASP A 26 15.64 14.78 6.59
N LEU A 27 15.48 13.49 6.33
CA LEU A 27 16.54 12.48 6.48
C LEU A 27 17.37 12.29 5.21
N ASN A 28 17.00 12.94 4.10
CA ASN A 28 17.62 12.77 2.79
C ASN A 28 17.71 11.31 2.35
N ILE A 29 16.59 10.60 2.47
CA ILE A 29 16.42 9.21 2.05
C ILE A 29 15.31 9.09 1.01
N LYS A 30 15.23 7.94 0.34
CA LYS A 30 14.22 7.69 -0.69
C LYS A 30 12.82 7.64 -0.11
N PHE A 31 11.85 8.05 -0.92
CA PHE A 31 10.44 7.99 -0.60
C PHE A 31 9.71 7.14 -1.64
N TYR A 32 9.05 6.09 -1.18
CA TYR A 32 8.23 5.20 -1.99
C TYR A 32 6.78 5.27 -1.49
N ASN A 33 5.96 6.05 -2.17
CA ASN A 33 4.53 6.04 -1.93
C ASN A 33 3.90 4.80 -2.59
N ARG A 34 2.62 4.59 -2.32
CA ARG A 34 1.86 3.46 -2.85
C ARG A 34 1.86 3.43 -4.37
N GLU A 35 1.61 4.57 -5.01
CA GLU A 35 1.53 4.71 -6.45
C GLU A 35 2.85 4.32 -7.13
N LEU A 36 3.97 4.75 -6.57
CA LEU A 36 5.29 4.41 -7.10
C LEU A 36 5.60 2.91 -6.99
N VAL A 37 5.22 2.28 -5.88
CA VAL A 37 5.38 0.82 -5.72
C VAL A 37 4.51 0.09 -6.74
N ASP A 38 3.30 0.56 -6.98
CA ASP A 38 2.39 -0.02 -7.97
C ASP A 38 2.94 0.09 -9.39
N GLU A 39 3.49 1.24 -9.76
CA GLU A 39 4.16 1.43 -11.06
C GLU A 39 5.29 0.42 -11.26
N ILE A 40 6.12 0.20 -10.24
CA ILE A 40 7.21 -0.79 -10.31
C ILE A 40 6.65 -2.21 -10.47
N ILE A 41 5.52 -2.53 -9.83
CA ILE A 41 4.85 -3.82 -9.95
C ILE A 41 4.25 -4.00 -11.34
N GLU A 42 3.66 -2.96 -11.92
CA GLU A 42 3.14 -2.97 -13.29
C GLU A 42 4.23 -3.25 -14.33
N GLU A 43 5.42 -2.68 -14.15
CA GLU A 43 6.57 -2.91 -15.04
C GLU A 43 6.98 -4.39 -15.16
N VAL A 44 6.70 -5.19 -14.14
CA VAL A 44 6.96 -6.65 -14.17
C VAL A 44 5.74 -7.47 -14.63
N GLY A 45 4.72 -6.81 -15.17
CA GLY A 45 3.58 -7.45 -15.84
C GLY A 45 2.40 -7.81 -14.94
N ILE A 46 2.26 -7.19 -13.78
CA ILE A 46 1.07 -7.33 -12.91
C ILE A 46 0.14 -6.13 -13.15
N PRO A 47 -1.06 -6.31 -13.69
CA PRO A 47 -2.01 -5.23 -13.92
C PRO A 47 -2.44 -4.54 -12.62
N LYS A 48 -2.67 -3.23 -12.69
CA LYS A 48 -3.10 -2.41 -11.55
C LYS A 48 -4.40 -2.93 -10.89
N GLU A 49 -5.33 -3.38 -11.69
CA GLU A 49 -6.61 -3.92 -11.22
C GLU A 49 -6.43 -5.16 -10.32
N ILE A 50 -5.36 -5.92 -10.53
CA ILE A 50 -5.01 -7.06 -9.67
C ILE A 50 -4.45 -6.56 -8.33
N MET A 51 -3.67 -5.49 -8.34
CA MET A 51 -3.13 -4.91 -7.11
C MET A 51 -4.21 -4.29 -6.23
N GLU A 52 -5.21 -3.64 -6.81
CA GLU A 52 -6.38 -3.11 -6.10
C GLU A 52 -7.14 -4.23 -5.38
N LYS A 53 -7.34 -5.36 -6.03
CA LYS A 53 -8.00 -6.54 -5.43
C LYS A 53 -7.19 -7.17 -4.29
N VAL A 54 -5.88 -7.20 -4.41
CA VAL A 54 -4.99 -7.68 -3.32
C VAL A 54 -5.16 -6.83 -2.08
N GLU A 55 -5.31 -5.52 -2.25
CA GLU A 55 -5.45 -4.58 -1.15
C GLU A 55 -6.80 -4.67 -0.44
N GLU A 56 -7.88 -4.89 -1.18
CA GLU A 56 -9.23 -5.08 -0.62
C GLU A 56 -9.38 -6.38 0.20
N GLY A 57 -8.29 -7.14 0.37
CA GLY A 57 -8.33 -8.42 1.08
C GLY A 57 -9.18 -9.46 0.34
N GLY A 58 -9.38 -9.23 -0.94
CA GLY A 58 -10.26 -10.01 -1.77
C GLY A 58 -9.78 -11.42 -2.04
N THR A 59 -10.18 -12.33 -1.20
CA THR A 59 -10.50 -13.67 -1.68
C THR A 59 -11.60 -13.47 -2.70
N ILE A 60 -11.36 -13.79 -3.96
CA ILE A 60 -12.41 -13.77 -4.99
C ILE A 60 -13.42 -14.89 -4.68
N ALA A 61 -14.22 -14.69 -3.67
CA ALA A 61 -15.44 -15.41 -3.45
C ALA A 61 -16.55 -14.65 -4.18
N GLY A 62 -16.55 -14.74 -5.51
CA GLY A 62 -17.61 -14.19 -6.35
C GLY A 62 -18.92 -14.86 -6.04
N LYS A 63 -19.85 -14.15 -5.43
CA LYS A 63 -21.26 -14.48 -5.48
C LYS A 63 -21.77 -14.17 -6.89
N GLY A 64 -22.15 -15.23 -7.61
CA GLY A 64 -23.16 -15.18 -8.66
C GLY A 64 -22.70 -14.82 -10.07
N ALA A 65 -22.32 -15.84 -10.85
CA ALA A 65 -22.69 -15.97 -12.26
C ALA A 65 -22.60 -17.45 -12.63
N GLU A 66 -23.71 -18.05 -12.94
CA GLU A 66 -23.78 -19.36 -13.59
C GLU A 66 -23.24 -19.21 -15.01
N GLY A 67 -22.15 -19.88 -15.31
CA GLY A 67 -21.56 -19.99 -16.65
C GLY A 67 -20.05 -20.18 -16.55
N ASP A 68 -19.56 -21.34 -16.96
CA ASP A 68 -18.19 -21.81 -17.16
C ASP A 68 -17.04 -21.08 -16.39
N VAL A 69 -17.14 -21.10 -15.07
CA VAL A 69 -16.37 -20.27 -14.16
C VAL A 69 -15.04 -20.91 -13.76
N ARG A 70 -14.86 -22.23 -13.98
CA ARG A 70 -13.67 -22.95 -13.47
C ARG A 70 -12.35 -22.50 -14.09
N GLY A 71 -12.32 -22.19 -15.37
CA GLY A 71 -11.10 -21.74 -16.04
C GLY A 71 -10.70 -20.30 -15.72
N SER A 72 -11.68 -19.41 -15.60
CA SER A 72 -11.46 -18.01 -15.24
C SER A 72 -11.04 -17.83 -13.77
N PHE A 73 -11.65 -18.59 -12.88
CA PHE A 73 -11.38 -18.53 -11.44
C PHE A 73 -9.94 -18.95 -11.09
N SER A 74 -9.45 -20.01 -11.71
CA SER A 74 -8.08 -20.49 -11.55
C SER A 74 -7.06 -19.45 -12.01
N LYS A 75 -7.32 -18.79 -13.14
CA LYS A 75 -6.40 -17.79 -13.71
C LYS A 75 -6.30 -16.51 -12.87
N TYR A 76 -7.41 -16.06 -12.28
CA TYR A 76 -7.40 -14.88 -11.41
C TYR A 76 -6.79 -15.16 -10.03
N ALA A 77 -7.03 -16.34 -9.45
CA ALA A 77 -6.39 -16.76 -8.21
C ALA A 77 -4.88 -16.84 -8.37
N ASP A 78 -4.39 -17.42 -9.46
CA ASP A 78 -2.97 -17.51 -9.79
C ASP A 78 -2.33 -16.13 -9.98
N LEU A 79 -3.02 -15.20 -10.64
CA LEU A 79 -2.55 -13.81 -10.80
C LEU A 79 -2.48 -13.06 -9.47
N THR A 80 -3.44 -13.28 -8.57
CA THR A 80 -3.44 -12.64 -7.24
C THR A 80 -2.30 -13.17 -6.38
N ASP A 81 -2.08 -14.46 -6.34
CA ASP A 81 -0.95 -15.07 -5.62
C ASP A 81 0.39 -14.60 -6.18
N ARG A 82 0.50 -14.50 -7.50
CA ARG A 82 1.67 -13.96 -8.17
C ARG A 82 1.89 -12.48 -7.83
N ALA A 83 0.84 -11.68 -7.78
CA ALA A 83 0.91 -10.27 -7.41
C ALA A 83 1.42 -10.08 -5.98
N ILE A 84 0.91 -10.85 -5.03
CA ILE A 84 1.36 -10.86 -3.64
C ILE A 84 2.85 -11.21 -3.56
N HIS A 85 3.27 -12.24 -4.26
CA HIS A 85 4.66 -12.67 -4.29
C HIS A 85 5.60 -11.61 -4.89
N VAL A 86 5.21 -11.03 -6.01
CA VAL A 86 5.96 -9.94 -6.68
C VAL A 86 6.05 -8.72 -5.78
N GLN A 87 4.96 -8.32 -5.13
CA GLN A 87 4.96 -7.21 -4.16
C GLN A 87 5.97 -7.43 -3.04
N LYS A 88 5.98 -8.62 -2.45
CA LYS A 88 6.96 -8.98 -1.41
C LYS A 88 8.40 -8.87 -1.89
N GLN A 89 8.69 -9.36 -3.09
CA GLN A 89 10.02 -9.30 -3.66
C GLN A 89 10.47 -7.86 -3.94
N ILE A 90 9.59 -7.05 -4.50
CA ILE A 90 9.87 -5.64 -4.82
C ILE A 90 10.14 -4.85 -3.55
N ILE A 91 9.27 -4.94 -2.54
CA ILE A 91 9.43 -4.24 -1.27
C ILE A 91 10.73 -4.63 -0.57
N ARG A 92 11.08 -5.90 -0.55
CA ARG A 92 12.36 -6.36 -0.01
C ARG A 92 13.56 -5.79 -0.77
N LYS A 93 13.51 -5.81 -2.10
CA LYS A 93 14.56 -5.22 -2.94
C LYS A 93 14.76 -3.73 -2.68
N LEU A 94 13.68 -2.96 -2.59
CA LEU A 94 13.74 -1.53 -2.29
C LEU A 94 14.37 -1.26 -0.93
N ALA A 95 13.95 -2.00 0.10
CA ALA A 95 14.46 -1.88 1.45
C ALA A 95 15.93 -2.26 1.59
N GLU A 96 16.38 -3.28 0.87
CA GLU A 96 17.77 -3.74 0.90
C GLU A 96 18.72 -2.88 0.05
N LYS A 97 18.19 -2.14 -0.91
CA LYS A 97 18.99 -1.32 -1.82
C LYS A 97 19.52 -0.05 -1.17
N GLU A 98 18.68 0.65 -0.42
CA GLU A 98 19.00 1.95 0.18
C GLU A 98 18.04 2.30 1.32
N SER A 99 18.45 3.24 2.17
CA SER A 99 17.57 3.79 3.21
C SER A 99 16.36 4.47 2.57
N CYS A 100 15.17 4.19 3.08
CA CYS A 100 13.93 4.68 2.48
C CYS A 100 12.75 4.73 3.45
N VAL A 101 11.75 5.50 3.04
CA VAL A 101 10.41 5.49 3.62
C VAL A 101 9.49 4.78 2.63
N ILE A 102 8.70 3.83 3.10
CA ILE A 102 7.72 3.10 2.29
C ILE A 102 6.32 3.30 2.90
N ILE A 103 5.39 3.78 2.09
CA ILE A 103 4.00 3.99 2.49
C ILE A 103 3.13 2.82 2.06
N GLY A 104 2.44 2.21 3.04
CA GLY A 104 1.42 1.19 2.79
C GLY A 104 1.98 -0.13 2.23
N ARG A 105 1.18 -0.81 1.40
CA ARG A 105 1.49 -2.07 0.70
C ARG A 105 1.95 -3.21 1.62
N SER A 106 1.48 -3.22 2.87
CA SER A 106 1.87 -4.21 3.87
C SER A 106 3.39 -4.30 4.09
N ALA A 107 4.13 -3.22 3.81
CA ALA A 107 5.58 -3.20 3.92
C ALA A 107 6.07 -3.51 5.34
N ASP A 108 5.35 -3.04 6.35
CA ASP A 108 5.62 -3.33 7.76
C ASP A 108 5.59 -4.84 8.07
N TYR A 109 4.61 -5.56 7.52
CA TYR A 109 4.49 -7.00 7.66
C TYR A 109 5.52 -7.75 6.82
N ILE A 110 5.74 -7.32 5.58
CA ILE A 110 6.70 -7.96 4.65
C ILE A 110 8.12 -7.90 5.21
N LEU A 111 8.48 -6.80 5.86
CA LEU A 111 9.84 -6.52 6.34
C LEU A 111 10.07 -6.88 7.81
N LYS A 112 9.04 -7.25 8.56
CA LYS A 112 9.07 -7.41 10.02
C LYS A 112 10.19 -8.30 10.56
N ASP A 113 10.57 -9.33 9.82
CA ASP A 113 11.57 -10.32 10.22
C ASP A 113 12.89 -10.19 9.45
N SER A 114 13.10 -9.08 8.74
CA SER A 114 14.32 -8.85 7.99
C SER A 114 15.49 -8.51 8.91
N ASP A 115 16.55 -9.28 8.85
CA ASP A 115 17.81 -9.04 9.55
C ASP A 115 18.80 -8.17 8.77
N LYS A 116 18.44 -7.79 7.53
CA LYS A 116 19.29 -7.02 6.61
C LYS A 116 19.13 -5.51 6.74
N ILE A 117 18.10 -5.06 7.42
CA ILE A 117 17.73 -3.65 7.56
C ILE A 117 17.54 -3.24 9.02
N ASN A 118 17.57 -1.96 9.28
CA ASN A 118 17.07 -1.37 10.53
C ASN A 118 15.65 -0.86 10.25
N LEU A 119 14.66 -1.58 10.76
CA LEU A 119 13.25 -1.29 10.50
C LEU A 119 12.62 -0.47 11.62
N LEU A 120 12.05 0.67 11.26
CA LEU A 120 11.11 1.44 12.08
C LEU A 120 9.71 1.34 11.46
N ARG A 121 8.75 0.85 12.23
CA ARG A 121 7.35 0.76 11.81
C ARG A 121 6.53 1.84 12.49
N ALA A 122 5.89 2.69 11.73
CA ALA A 122 5.02 3.75 12.22
C ALA A 122 3.58 3.56 11.70
N PHE A 123 2.62 3.90 12.52
CA PHE A 123 1.22 3.99 12.11
C PHE A 123 0.68 5.36 12.48
N ILE A 124 0.11 6.07 11.51
CA ILE A 124 -0.41 7.43 11.68
C ILE A 124 -1.93 7.36 11.73
N TYR A 125 -2.48 7.91 12.77
CA TYR A 125 -3.91 8.04 12.97
C TYR A 125 -4.29 9.47 13.34
N ALA A 126 -5.54 9.83 13.17
CA ALA A 126 -6.07 11.12 13.56
C ALA A 126 -7.56 11.00 13.96
N PRO A 127 -8.09 11.92 14.77
CA PRO A 127 -9.52 11.98 15.06
C PRO A 127 -10.36 12.10 13.77
N ASP A 128 -11.58 11.57 13.81
CA ASP A 128 -12.45 11.52 12.63
C ASP A 128 -12.76 12.90 12.05
N ASP A 129 -12.95 13.92 12.90
CA ASP A 129 -13.18 15.29 12.46
C ASP A 129 -12.01 15.87 11.68
N VAL A 130 -10.78 15.58 12.10
CA VAL A 130 -9.54 15.97 11.39
C VAL A 130 -9.45 15.24 10.07
N ARG A 131 -9.71 13.94 10.06
CA ARG A 131 -9.67 13.10 8.86
C ARG A 131 -10.70 13.55 7.82
N ILE A 132 -11.93 13.82 8.27
CA ILE A 132 -13.01 14.34 7.42
C ILE A 132 -12.60 15.68 6.80
N HIS A 133 -12.09 16.61 7.61
CA HIS A 133 -11.62 17.89 7.12
C HIS A 133 -10.53 17.74 6.05
N ASN A 134 -9.55 16.90 6.31
CA ASN A 134 -8.47 16.62 5.35
C ASN A 134 -8.98 16.00 4.04
N ILE A 135 -9.97 15.11 4.10
CA ILE A 135 -10.58 14.49 2.92
C ILE A 135 -11.37 15.53 2.12
N MET A 136 -12.15 16.39 2.81
CA MET A 136 -12.87 17.47 2.15
C MET A 136 -11.93 18.39 1.36
N GLU A 137 -10.82 18.79 1.97
CA GLU A 137 -9.83 19.65 1.31
C GLU A 137 -9.15 18.97 0.13
N SER A 138 -8.68 17.73 0.31
CA SER A 138 -7.88 17.04 -0.71
C SER A 138 -8.68 16.61 -1.94
N HIS A 139 -9.97 16.32 -1.76
CA HIS A 139 -10.85 15.83 -2.83
C HIS A 139 -11.95 16.83 -3.23
N ASN A 140 -11.98 18.01 -2.62
CA ASN A 140 -13.02 19.02 -2.84
C ASN A 140 -14.44 18.43 -2.64
N LEU A 141 -14.64 17.74 -1.54
CA LEU A 141 -15.90 17.05 -1.21
C LEU A 141 -16.70 17.78 -0.14
N THR A 142 -18.00 17.49 -0.10
CA THR A 142 -18.84 17.87 1.03
C THR A 142 -18.51 17.03 2.25
N GLU A 143 -18.88 17.51 3.45
CA GLU A 143 -18.71 16.74 4.69
C GLU A 143 -19.43 15.39 4.63
N LYS A 144 -20.64 15.37 4.06
CA LYS A 144 -21.42 14.14 3.87
C LYS A 144 -20.67 13.10 3.04
N ASP A 145 -20.11 13.52 1.93
CA ASP A 145 -19.38 12.64 1.02
C ASP A 145 -18.05 12.17 1.65
N ALA A 146 -17.37 13.06 2.37
CA ALA A 146 -16.15 12.72 3.10
C ALA A 146 -16.41 11.70 4.21
N ARG A 147 -17.53 11.80 4.93
CA ARG A 147 -17.94 10.80 5.94
C ARG A 147 -18.21 9.43 5.34
N ILE A 148 -18.78 9.37 4.14
CA ILE A 148 -19.01 8.09 3.44
C ILE A 148 -17.69 7.38 3.13
N LEU A 149 -16.65 8.13 2.79
CA LEU A 149 -15.33 7.56 2.51
C LEU A 149 -14.59 7.02 3.74
N LEU A 150 -15.05 7.35 4.95
CA LEU A 150 -14.50 6.81 6.20
C LEU A 150 -15.14 5.49 6.65
N LEU A 151 -16.25 5.10 6.06
CA LEU A 151 -16.97 3.86 6.39
C LEU A 151 -16.34 2.65 5.70
#